data_fd57b12ad48f47df93c395c7d9ea30bd
#
_entry.id   fd57b12ad48f47df93c395c7d9ea30bd
#
_cell.length_a   1.000
_cell.length_b   1.000
_cell.length_c   1.000
_cell.angle_alpha   90.00
_cell.angle_beta   90.00
_cell.angle_gamma   90.00
#
_symmetry.space_group_name_H-M   'P 1'
#
loop_
_entity.id
_entity.type
_entity.pdbx_description
1 polymer ?
#
loop_
_entity_poly.entity_id
_entity_poly.type
_entity_poly.pdbx_seq_one_letter_code
_entity_poly.pdbx_strand_id
1 'polypeptide(L)'
;MPVTVDEIRALAASLPRSYEAHVRGLVKFRVGQIVFLSIAPDGSRMGCGFPKEFRQAAVDAEPEKFALPSASDMRFNWIHVSLAAIDADEMRDLVEGAWSMVVPKFLAEQYAHEQGYARD
;
A
#
# COMPACT_ATOMS: atom_id res chain seq x y z
N MET A 1 13.93 1.97 -12.10
CA MET A 1 14.43 2.80 -10.96
C MET A 1 13.64 2.46 -9.71
N PRO A 2 14.32 2.21 -8.59
CA PRO A 2 13.60 2.00 -7.33
C PRO A 2 12.75 3.21 -6.96
N VAL A 3 11.65 2.94 -6.31
CA VAL A 3 10.74 3.99 -5.84
C VAL A 3 11.32 4.66 -4.59
N THR A 4 11.04 5.96 -4.43
CA THR A 4 11.47 6.72 -3.25
C THR A 4 10.33 6.88 -2.25
N VAL A 5 10.70 7.14 -0.98
CA VAL A 5 9.72 7.41 0.07
C VAL A 5 8.89 8.66 -0.28
N ASP A 6 9.53 9.68 -0.85
CA ASP A 6 8.82 10.91 -1.23
C ASP A 6 7.75 10.66 -2.30
N GLU A 7 8.04 9.78 -3.26
CA GLU A 7 7.06 9.39 -4.28
C GLU A 7 5.85 8.69 -3.67
N ILE A 8 6.09 7.78 -2.71
CA ILE A 8 5.03 7.07 -2.00
C ILE A 8 4.16 8.05 -1.21
N ARG A 9 4.80 8.95 -0.46
CA ARG A 9 4.09 9.93 0.36
C ARG A 9 3.25 10.88 -0.49
N ALA A 10 3.79 11.33 -1.62
CA ALA A 10 3.05 12.22 -2.53
C ALA A 10 1.81 11.54 -3.08
N LEU A 11 1.92 10.29 -3.51
CA LEU A 11 0.77 9.54 -4.00
C LEU A 11 -0.26 9.31 -2.90
N ALA A 12 0.17 8.78 -1.76
CA ALA A 12 -0.75 8.44 -0.68
C ALA A 12 -1.49 9.66 -0.15
N ALA A 13 -0.79 10.81 -0.04
CA ALA A 13 -1.42 12.05 0.42
C ALA A 13 -2.47 12.56 -0.55
N SER A 14 -2.38 12.22 -1.83
CA SER A 14 -3.34 12.65 -2.85
C SER A 14 -4.61 11.82 -2.89
N LEU A 15 -4.61 10.65 -2.25
CA LEU A 15 -5.76 9.74 -2.29
C LEU A 15 -6.90 10.27 -1.43
N PRO A 16 -8.16 10.22 -1.92
CA PRO A 16 -9.30 10.74 -1.17
C PRO A 16 -9.42 10.15 0.23
N ARG A 17 -9.70 10.99 1.21
CA ARG A 17 -9.88 10.66 2.64
C ARG A 17 -8.61 10.14 3.33
N SER A 18 -7.48 10.11 2.64
CA SER A 18 -6.21 9.69 3.21
C SER A 18 -5.59 10.82 4.03
N TYR A 19 -4.94 10.47 5.13
CA TYR A 19 -4.13 11.43 5.89
C TYR A 19 -2.91 10.74 6.48
N GLU A 20 -1.84 11.51 6.63
CA GLU A 20 -0.57 11.03 7.15
C GLU A 20 -0.57 11.11 8.68
N ALA A 21 -0.02 10.08 9.33
CA ALA A 21 0.17 10.03 10.77
C ALA A 21 1.57 9.51 11.08
N HIS A 22 2.14 9.95 12.18
CA HIS A 22 3.48 9.53 12.59
C HIS A 22 3.36 8.78 13.91
N VAL A 23 3.77 7.52 13.92
CA VAL A 23 3.66 6.65 15.09
C VAL A 23 4.98 5.91 15.28
N ARG A 24 5.68 6.20 16.37
CA ARG A 24 6.92 5.51 16.75
C ARG A 24 7.97 5.50 15.63
N GLY A 25 8.14 6.64 14.96
CA GLY A 25 9.10 6.77 13.85
C GLY A 25 8.62 6.24 12.53
N LEU A 26 7.43 5.63 12.47
CA LEU A 26 6.83 5.16 11.22
C LEU A 26 5.93 6.24 10.64
N VAL A 27 6.01 6.40 9.32
CA VAL A 27 5.05 7.22 8.59
C VAL A 27 3.91 6.30 8.18
N LYS A 28 2.70 6.62 8.60
CA LYS A 28 1.51 5.82 8.30
C LYS A 28 0.48 6.67 7.59
N PHE A 29 -0.29 6.02 6.70
CA PHE A 29 -1.43 6.66 6.04
C PHE A 29 -2.69 5.92 6.43
N ARG A 30 -3.71 6.71 6.79
CA ARG A 30 -4.98 6.18 7.29
C ARG A 30 -6.15 6.73 6.50
N VAL A 31 -7.23 5.94 6.49
CA VAL A 31 -8.57 6.40 6.15
C VAL A 31 -9.41 6.11 7.40
N GLY A 32 -9.94 7.15 8.04
CA GLY A 32 -10.58 6.99 9.35
C GLY A 32 -9.58 6.46 10.36
N GLN A 33 -9.89 5.32 10.96
CA GLN A 33 -9.04 4.67 11.96
C GLN A 33 -8.16 3.57 11.35
N ILE A 34 -8.31 3.31 10.05
CA ILE A 34 -7.66 2.15 9.42
C ILE A 34 -6.37 2.58 8.72
N VAL A 35 -5.25 1.95 9.09
CA VAL A 35 -3.96 2.14 8.42
C VAL A 35 -3.96 1.28 7.16
N PHE A 36 -3.69 1.88 6.00
CA PHE A 36 -3.55 1.12 4.76
C PHE A 36 -2.12 1.12 4.22
N LEU A 37 -1.23 1.95 4.78
CA LEU A 37 0.16 2.06 4.34
C LEU A 37 1.03 2.45 5.52
N SER A 38 2.21 1.83 5.62
CA SER A 38 3.20 2.14 6.64
C SER A 38 4.58 2.11 6.00
N ILE A 39 5.40 3.13 6.24
CA ILE A 39 6.75 3.22 5.66
C ILE A 39 7.76 3.08 6.79
N ALA A 40 8.74 2.17 6.61
CA ALA A 40 9.79 1.93 7.60
C ALA A 40 10.66 3.18 7.75
N PRO A 41 11.19 3.44 8.96
CA PRO A 41 11.99 4.65 9.22
C PRO A 41 13.22 4.79 8.33
N ASP A 42 13.83 3.68 7.93
CA ASP A 42 15.02 3.68 7.06
C ASP A 42 14.67 3.76 5.57
N GLY A 43 13.39 3.77 5.21
CA GLY A 43 12.95 3.87 3.83
C GLY A 43 13.17 2.61 2.99
N SER A 44 13.51 1.48 3.63
CA SER A 44 13.84 0.26 2.89
C SER A 44 12.61 -0.53 2.46
N ARG A 45 11.51 -0.38 3.18
CA ARG A 45 10.29 -1.16 2.91
C ARG A 45 9.04 -0.40 3.31
N MET A 46 7.92 -0.86 2.77
CA MET A 46 6.61 -0.43 3.20
C MET A 46 5.77 -1.65 3.54
N GLY A 47 4.77 -1.47 4.42
CA GLY A 47 3.70 -2.41 4.61
C GLY A 47 2.45 -1.81 4.02
N CYS A 48 1.60 -2.59 3.41
CA CYS A 48 0.35 -2.07 2.84
C CYS A 48 -0.76 -3.13 2.87
N GLY A 49 -1.99 -2.65 2.77
CA GLY A 49 -3.15 -3.52 2.67
C GLY A 49 -3.05 -4.41 1.44
N PHE A 50 -3.31 -5.69 1.63
CA PHE A 50 -3.24 -6.68 0.56
C PHE A 50 -4.10 -7.88 0.95
N PRO A 51 -4.91 -8.44 0.03
CA PRO A 51 -5.75 -9.58 0.39
C PRO A 51 -4.91 -10.76 0.88
N LYS A 52 -5.18 -11.18 2.11
CA LYS A 52 -4.36 -12.23 2.75
C LYS A 52 -4.47 -13.57 2.04
N GLU A 53 -5.56 -13.84 1.34
CA GLU A 53 -5.74 -15.07 0.57
C GLU A 53 -4.83 -15.17 -0.64
N PHE A 54 -4.29 -14.05 -1.12
CA PHE A 54 -3.36 -14.03 -2.26
C PHE A 54 -1.91 -13.79 -1.84
N ARG A 55 -1.70 -13.55 -0.56
CA ARG A 55 -0.40 -13.12 -0.03
C ARG A 55 0.70 -14.16 -0.21
N GLN A 56 0.43 -15.41 0.12
CA GLN A 56 1.43 -16.46 0.01
C GLN A 56 1.86 -16.65 -1.45
N ALA A 57 0.91 -16.62 -2.38
CA ALA A 57 1.23 -16.74 -3.79
C ALA A 57 2.12 -15.61 -4.29
N ALA A 58 1.87 -14.37 -3.82
CA ALA A 58 2.69 -13.22 -4.18
C ALA A 58 4.13 -13.37 -3.66
N VAL A 59 4.29 -13.79 -2.41
CA VAL A 59 5.61 -14.01 -1.80
C VAL A 59 6.36 -15.13 -2.53
N ASP A 60 5.66 -16.22 -2.83
CA ASP A 60 6.28 -17.36 -3.52
C ASP A 60 6.71 -17.00 -4.94
N ALA A 61 5.91 -16.19 -5.63
CA ALA A 61 6.22 -15.79 -7.01
C ALA A 61 7.35 -14.77 -7.08
N GLU A 62 7.39 -13.82 -6.15
CA GLU A 62 8.35 -12.72 -6.19
C GLU A 62 8.92 -12.43 -4.80
N PRO A 63 9.72 -13.36 -4.25
CA PRO A 63 10.24 -13.22 -2.88
C PRO A 63 11.21 -12.06 -2.69
N GLU A 64 11.78 -11.53 -3.76
CA GLU A 64 12.63 -10.33 -3.68
C GLU A 64 11.81 -9.05 -3.47
N LYS A 65 10.53 -9.07 -3.82
CA LYS A 65 9.64 -7.92 -3.68
C LYS A 65 8.80 -7.98 -2.42
N PHE A 66 8.28 -9.17 -2.10
CA PHE A 66 7.25 -9.35 -1.09
C PHE A 66 7.71 -10.24 0.05
N ALA A 67 7.25 -9.92 1.26
CA ALA A 67 7.48 -10.72 2.45
C ALA A 67 6.20 -10.78 3.28
N LEU A 68 6.06 -11.86 4.03
CA LEU A 68 4.94 -12.01 4.95
C LEU A 68 5.09 -11.01 6.10
N PRO A 69 3.98 -10.51 6.65
CA PRO A 69 4.04 -9.67 7.84
C PRO A 69 4.46 -10.50 9.06
N SER A 70 4.65 -9.83 10.20
CA SER A 70 4.95 -10.52 11.44
C SER A 70 3.82 -11.50 11.80
N ALA A 71 4.13 -12.48 12.66
CA ALA A 71 3.14 -13.48 13.05
C ALA A 71 1.88 -12.85 13.64
N SER A 72 2.01 -11.76 14.41
CA SER A 72 0.86 -11.08 15.01
C SER A 72 0.00 -10.36 13.96
N ASP A 73 0.56 -10.01 12.81
CA ASP A 73 -0.14 -9.29 11.76
C ASP A 73 -0.69 -10.19 10.67
N MET A 74 -0.41 -11.50 10.72
CA MET A 74 -0.87 -12.45 9.69
C MET A 74 -2.39 -12.54 9.56
N ARG A 75 -3.11 -12.18 10.61
CA ARG A 75 -4.58 -12.17 10.61
C ARG A 75 -5.17 -11.02 9.79
N PHE A 76 -4.36 -9.99 9.52
CA PHE A 76 -4.80 -8.82 8.77
C PHE A 76 -4.50 -8.97 7.27
N ASN A 77 -5.20 -8.22 6.45
CA ASN A 77 -4.90 -8.07 5.03
C ASN A 77 -3.71 -7.13 4.88
N TRP A 78 -2.51 -7.70 4.95
CA TRP A 78 -1.27 -6.92 5.01
C TRP A 78 -0.12 -7.68 4.37
N ILE A 79 0.77 -6.96 3.68
CA ILE A 79 1.98 -7.52 3.08
C ILE A 79 3.13 -6.53 3.24
N HIS A 80 4.35 -7.03 3.30
CA HIS A 80 5.55 -6.20 3.29
C HIS A 80 6.14 -6.16 1.89
N VAL A 81 6.66 -4.99 1.49
CA VAL A 81 7.20 -4.76 0.15
C VAL A 81 8.58 -4.12 0.25
N SER A 82 9.55 -4.67 -0.46
CA SER A 82 10.89 -4.10 -0.55
C SER A 82 10.89 -2.97 -1.58
N LEU A 83 11.20 -1.75 -1.16
CA LEU A 83 11.14 -0.59 -2.03
C LEU A 83 12.24 -0.60 -3.09
N ALA A 84 13.37 -1.26 -2.82
CA ALA A 84 14.45 -1.38 -3.79
C ALA A 84 14.11 -2.29 -4.97
N ALA A 85 13.09 -3.15 -4.81
CA ALA A 85 12.75 -4.16 -5.80
C ALA A 85 11.56 -3.80 -6.70
N ILE A 86 10.92 -2.65 -6.45
CA ILE A 86 9.75 -2.22 -7.23
C ILE A 86 10.00 -0.89 -7.92
N ASP A 87 9.23 -0.62 -8.97
CA ASP A 87 9.25 0.65 -9.66
C ASP A 87 8.01 1.50 -9.28
N ALA A 88 7.92 2.70 -9.86
CA ALA A 88 6.84 3.63 -9.54
C ALA A 88 5.47 3.08 -9.93
N ASP A 89 5.37 2.36 -11.04
CA ASP A 89 4.09 1.81 -11.50
C ASP A 89 3.61 0.69 -10.56
N GLU A 90 4.52 -0.19 -10.14
CA GLU A 90 4.21 -1.23 -9.17
C GLU A 90 3.81 -0.63 -7.82
N MET A 91 4.53 0.40 -7.37
CA MET A 91 4.21 1.10 -6.13
C MET A 91 2.81 1.69 -6.21
N ARG A 92 2.48 2.34 -7.32
CA ARG A 92 1.15 2.94 -7.51
C ARG A 92 0.05 1.89 -7.40
N ASP A 93 0.21 0.76 -8.08
CA ASP A 93 -0.77 -0.32 -8.04
C ASP A 93 -0.96 -0.85 -6.61
N LEU A 94 0.13 -1.03 -5.88
CA LEU A 94 0.08 -1.55 -4.51
C LEU A 94 -0.58 -0.56 -3.54
N VAL A 95 -0.20 0.72 -3.62
CA VAL A 95 -0.73 1.75 -2.72
C VAL A 95 -2.20 2.03 -3.03
N GLU A 96 -2.56 2.19 -4.29
CA GLU A 96 -3.96 2.41 -4.68
C GLU A 96 -4.84 1.20 -4.34
N GLY A 97 -4.31 0.00 -4.53
CA GLY A 97 -5.01 -1.23 -4.15
C GLY A 97 -5.27 -1.30 -2.65
N ALA A 98 -4.26 -0.97 -1.85
CA ALA A 98 -4.40 -0.94 -0.39
C ALA A 98 -5.44 0.09 0.05
N TRP A 99 -5.39 1.29 -0.52
CA TRP A 99 -6.37 2.35 -0.24
C TRP A 99 -7.78 1.91 -0.61
N SER A 100 -7.95 1.26 -1.76
CA SER A 100 -9.28 0.82 -2.23
C SER A 100 -9.96 -0.16 -1.28
N MET A 101 -9.18 -0.86 -0.45
CA MET A 101 -9.71 -1.82 0.52
C MET A 101 -10.30 -1.14 1.76
N VAL A 102 -9.99 0.14 1.98
CA VAL A 102 -10.38 0.84 3.22
C VAL A 102 -11.32 2.02 2.99
N VAL A 103 -11.74 2.23 1.75
CA VAL A 103 -12.75 3.25 1.41
C VAL A 103 -14.01 2.57 0.91
N PRO A 104 -15.17 3.29 0.91
CA PRO A 104 -16.37 2.73 0.31
C PRO A 104 -16.16 2.41 -1.17
N LYS A 105 -16.82 1.37 -1.64
CA LYS A 105 -16.67 0.89 -3.01
C LYS A 105 -16.93 1.99 -4.05
N PHE A 106 -17.96 2.83 -3.83
CA PHE A 106 -18.28 3.89 -4.78
C PHE A 106 -17.11 4.87 -4.93
N LEU A 107 -16.39 5.14 -3.86
CA LEU A 107 -15.26 6.07 -3.90
C LEU A 107 -14.08 5.48 -4.65
N ALA A 108 -13.80 4.19 -4.44
CA ALA A 108 -12.75 3.49 -5.17
C ALA A 108 -13.07 3.45 -6.68
N GLU A 109 -14.33 3.21 -7.03
CA GLU A 109 -14.76 3.19 -8.42
C GLU A 109 -14.68 4.58 -9.07
N GLN A 110 -15.08 5.61 -8.34
CA GLN A 110 -14.99 6.98 -8.83
C GLN A 110 -13.54 7.37 -9.09
N TYR A 111 -12.65 7.04 -8.16
CA TYR A 111 -11.22 7.31 -8.31
C TYR A 111 -10.65 6.60 -9.54
N ALA A 112 -10.97 5.32 -9.72
CA ALA A 112 -10.51 4.54 -10.86
C ALA A 112 -10.99 5.16 -12.17
N HIS A 113 -12.22 5.62 -12.20
CA HIS A 113 -12.79 6.29 -13.38
C HIS A 113 -12.04 7.59 -13.69
N GLU A 114 -11.80 8.43 -12.69
CA GLU A 114 -11.08 9.69 -12.85
C GLU A 114 -9.63 9.49 -13.31
N GLN A 115 -9.02 8.37 -12.91
CA GLN A 115 -7.66 8.02 -13.34
C GLN A 115 -7.62 7.30 -14.70
N GLY A 116 -8.78 7.02 -15.28
CA GLY A 116 -8.87 6.33 -16.56
C GLY A 116 -8.71 4.80 -16.45
N TYR A 117 -8.80 4.25 -15.25
CA TYR A 117 -8.67 2.80 -15.04
C TYR A 117 -9.98 2.04 -15.26
N ALA A 118 -11.11 2.70 -15.01
CA ALA A 118 -12.40 2.05 -15.14
C ALA A 118 -12.76 1.81 -16.60
N ARG A 119 -13.42 0.70 -16.86
CA ARG A 119 -13.96 0.37 -18.19
C ARG A 119 -15.47 0.56 -18.20
N ASP A 120 -15.93 1.07 -19.27
CA ASP A 120 -17.38 1.25 -19.49
C ASP A 120 -18.06 -0.10 -19.73
#